data_7130aa12874ca5100166e1573214d4a0
#
_entry.id   7130aa12874ca5100166e1573214d4a0
#
_cell.length_a   1.000
_cell.length_b   1.000
_cell.length_c   1.000
_cell.angle_alpha   90.00
_cell.angle_beta   90.00
_cell.angle_gamma   90.00
#
_symmetry.space_group_name_H-M   'P 1'
#
loop_
_entity.id
_entity.type
_entity.pdbx_description
1 polymer ?
#
loop_
_entity_poly.entity_id
_entity_poly.type
_entity_poly.pdbx_seq_one_letter_code
_entity_poly.pdbx_strand_id
1 'polypeptide(L)'
;MKPEHQSPYLLTIGETMALLNAEQPGPLAHVSSMGLGIGGSESNVAIGVQRLGGTAVWCGRTGTDSLGLLVRREIRAEGVTVCAVEDPGAPTGLMLKERRTAATQKVSYYRAGSAGSRLMPEDVDPSLITGAAVLHVTGITPRFRRRRRRPSTPPLRQPAPPE
;
A
#
# COMPACT_ATOMS: atom_id res chain seq x y z
N MET A 1 15.53 25.31 -24.15
CA MET A 1 14.22 24.64 -24.26
C MET A 1 13.63 24.62 -22.86
N LYS A 2 12.53 25.34 -22.61
CA LYS A 2 11.84 25.26 -21.32
C LYS A 2 11.24 23.87 -21.20
N PRO A 3 11.32 23.19 -20.02
CA PRO A 3 10.65 21.90 -19.84
C PRO A 3 9.15 22.10 -20.08
N GLU A 4 8.56 21.21 -20.87
CA GLU A 4 7.12 21.11 -21.05
C GLU A 4 6.47 21.12 -19.66
N HIS A 5 5.50 22.02 -19.46
CA HIS A 5 4.71 22.10 -18.24
C HIS A 5 3.92 20.78 -18.09
N GLN A 6 4.49 19.81 -17.40
CA GLN A 6 3.68 18.72 -16.90
C GLN A 6 2.61 19.33 -15.99
N SER A 7 1.35 19.00 -16.23
CA SER A 7 0.25 19.45 -15.37
C SER A 7 0.54 19.07 -13.93
N PRO A 8 0.25 19.96 -12.94
CA PRO A 8 0.47 19.66 -11.54
C PRO A 8 -0.29 18.40 -11.14
N TYR A 9 0.33 17.51 -10.37
CA TYR A 9 -0.29 16.27 -9.92
C TYR A 9 -0.12 16.05 -8.41
N LEU A 10 -1.07 15.30 -7.86
CA LEU A 10 -0.98 14.75 -6.52
C LEU A 10 -0.21 13.43 -6.57
N LEU A 11 0.85 13.29 -5.77
CA LEU A 11 1.49 12.01 -5.50
C LEU A 11 0.97 11.44 -4.18
N THR A 12 0.48 10.21 -4.21
CA THR A 12 0.14 9.46 -2.98
C THR A 12 1.02 8.24 -2.85
N ILE A 13 1.48 7.94 -1.63
CA ILE A 13 2.39 6.81 -1.36
C ILE A 13 1.83 5.97 -0.22
N GLY A 14 1.49 4.70 -0.49
CA GLY A 14 0.98 3.82 0.55
C GLY A 14 0.46 2.49 0.07
N GLU A 15 0.00 1.66 1.02
CA GLU A 15 -0.55 0.35 0.73
C GLU A 15 -2.03 0.43 0.33
N THR A 16 -2.35 -0.23 -0.77
CA THR A 16 -3.73 -0.58 -1.14
C THR A 16 -3.88 -2.08 -1.07
N MET A 17 -4.95 -2.53 -0.42
CA MET A 17 -5.26 -3.93 -0.19
C MET A 17 -6.46 -4.36 -1.04
N ALA A 18 -6.53 -5.63 -1.36
CA ALA A 18 -7.80 -6.22 -1.79
C ALA A 18 -8.82 -6.12 -0.65
N LEU A 19 -10.08 -5.94 -0.99
CA LEU A 19 -11.19 -5.82 -0.05
C LEU A 19 -12.25 -6.88 -0.36
N LEU A 20 -12.51 -7.74 0.62
CA LEU A 20 -13.70 -8.58 0.65
C LEU A 20 -14.77 -7.89 1.51
N ASN A 21 -15.88 -7.51 0.89
CA ASN A 21 -16.96 -6.79 1.54
C ASN A 21 -18.21 -7.66 1.62
N ALA A 22 -18.72 -7.91 2.83
CA ALA A 22 -19.97 -8.67 3.00
C ALA A 22 -21.14 -7.92 2.34
N GLU A 23 -21.83 -8.59 1.42
CA GLU A 23 -22.95 -8.01 0.68
C GLU A 23 -24.21 -7.92 1.54
N GLN A 24 -24.35 -8.82 2.51
CA GLN A 24 -25.49 -8.89 3.40
C GLN A 24 -25.10 -8.56 4.86
N PRO A 25 -25.99 -7.92 5.64
CA PRO A 25 -25.80 -7.78 7.06
C PRO A 25 -25.88 -9.14 7.79
N GLY A 26 -25.08 -9.31 8.81
CA GLY A 26 -25.06 -10.49 9.66
C GLY A 26 -23.66 -10.91 10.08
N PRO A 27 -23.57 -11.92 10.97
CA PRO A 27 -22.29 -12.52 11.32
C PRO A 27 -21.64 -13.19 10.11
N LEU A 28 -20.35 -13.02 9.94
CA LEU A 28 -19.60 -13.56 8.81
C LEU A 28 -19.76 -15.08 8.64
N ALA A 29 -19.98 -15.81 9.74
CA ALA A 29 -20.21 -17.24 9.72
C ALA A 29 -21.47 -17.66 8.90
N HIS A 30 -22.36 -16.71 8.63
CA HIS A 30 -23.60 -16.94 7.88
C HIS A 30 -23.62 -16.24 6.51
N VAL A 31 -22.53 -15.54 6.15
CA VAL A 31 -22.40 -14.88 4.86
C VAL A 31 -21.89 -15.88 3.83
N SER A 32 -22.63 -16.06 2.75
CA SER A 32 -22.30 -16.99 1.66
C SER A 32 -21.63 -16.31 0.46
N SER A 33 -21.70 -14.95 0.35
CA SER A 33 -21.12 -14.19 -0.75
C SER A 33 -20.47 -12.90 -0.26
N MET A 34 -19.40 -12.51 -0.92
CA MET A 34 -18.67 -11.28 -0.64
C MET A 34 -18.30 -10.59 -1.95
N GLY A 35 -18.52 -9.29 -2.01
CA GLY A 35 -18.04 -8.46 -3.10
C GLY A 35 -16.54 -8.27 -3.02
N LEU A 36 -15.86 -8.34 -4.16
CA LEU A 36 -14.43 -8.10 -4.28
C LEU A 36 -14.17 -6.67 -4.77
N GLY A 37 -13.29 -5.95 -4.09
CA GLY A 37 -12.88 -4.59 -4.43
C GLY A 37 -11.50 -4.27 -3.88
N ILE A 38 -11.21 -3.00 -3.75
CA ILE A 38 -9.95 -2.50 -3.19
C ILE A 38 -10.18 -1.48 -2.08
N GLY A 39 -9.17 -1.27 -1.25
CA GLY A 39 -9.19 -0.23 -0.22
C GLY A 39 -7.81 0.14 0.26
N GLY A 40 -7.59 1.44 0.31
CA GLY A 40 -6.37 2.07 0.81
C GLY A 40 -6.63 3.56 0.99
N SER A 41 -6.13 4.15 2.06
CA SER A 41 -6.35 5.59 2.31
C SER A 41 -5.74 6.44 1.21
N GLU A 42 -4.53 6.11 0.78
CA GLU A 42 -3.78 6.85 -0.22
C GLU A 42 -4.39 6.69 -1.62
N SER A 43 -4.79 5.47 -2.00
CA SER A 43 -5.47 5.25 -3.28
C SER A 43 -6.86 5.89 -3.31
N ASN A 44 -7.59 5.91 -2.19
CA ASN A 44 -8.89 6.60 -2.12
C ASN A 44 -8.74 8.10 -2.36
N VAL A 45 -7.69 8.73 -1.82
CA VAL A 45 -7.40 10.16 -2.07
C VAL A 45 -7.02 10.38 -3.53
N ALA A 46 -6.16 9.54 -4.12
CA ALA A 46 -5.78 9.63 -5.53
C ALA A 46 -7.00 9.52 -6.46
N ILE A 47 -7.86 8.52 -6.21
CA ILE A 47 -9.11 8.31 -6.96
C ILE A 47 -10.04 9.52 -6.81
N GLY A 48 -10.18 10.03 -5.57
CA GLY A 48 -11.00 11.21 -5.31
C GLY A 48 -10.56 12.43 -6.10
N VAL A 49 -9.25 12.72 -6.13
CA VAL A 49 -8.68 13.83 -6.90
C VAL A 49 -8.91 13.63 -8.40
N GLN A 50 -8.72 12.40 -8.89
CA GLN A 50 -8.93 12.09 -10.31
C GLN A 50 -10.40 12.31 -10.73
N ARG A 51 -11.34 11.84 -9.90
CA ARG A 51 -12.79 12.04 -10.14
C ARG A 51 -13.23 13.50 -10.09
N LEU A 52 -12.47 14.36 -9.39
CA LEU A 52 -12.68 15.80 -9.34
C LEU A 52 -11.99 16.55 -10.50
N GLY A 53 -11.43 15.84 -11.49
CA GLY A 53 -10.77 16.43 -12.65
C GLY A 53 -9.30 16.82 -12.43
N GLY A 54 -8.71 16.46 -11.30
CA GLY A 54 -7.28 16.61 -11.06
C GLY A 54 -6.47 15.45 -11.65
N THR A 55 -5.15 15.53 -11.53
CA THR A 55 -4.22 14.46 -11.91
C THR A 55 -3.62 13.85 -10.68
N ALA A 56 -3.59 12.51 -10.60
CA ALA A 56 -3.05 11.78 -9.46
C ALA A 56 -2.16 10.61 -9.88
N VAL A 57 -1.11 10.41 -9.08
CA VAL A 57 -0.17 9.28 -9.16
C VAL A 57 -0.24 8.54 -7.83
N TRP A 58 -0.40 7.24 -7.87
CA TRP A 58 -0.30 6.39 -6.71
C TRP A 58 0.95 5.52 -6.78
N CYS A 59 1.79 5.58 -5.75
CA CYS A 59 2.95 4.72 -5.59
C CYS A 59 2.70 3.73 -4.45
N GLY A 60 2.98 2.45 -4.70
CA GLY A 60 2.79 1.41 -3.70
C GLY A 60 3.55 0.13 -4.03
N ARG A 61 3.30 -0.91 -3.23
CA ARG A 61 3.88 -2.23 -3.45
C ARG A 61 2.79 -3.28 -3.33
N THR A 62 2.69 -4.17 -4.32
CA THR A 62 1.72 -5.26 -4.36
C THR A 62 2.42 -6.60 -4.58
N GLY A 63 1.77 -7.70 -4.23
CA GLY A 63 2.24 -9.00 -4.64
C GLY A 63 2.08 -9.21 -6.16
N THR A 64 2.70 -10.27 -6.68
CA THR A 64 2.52 -10.74 -8.06
C THR A 64 1.26 -11.60 -8.21
N ASP A 65 0.49 -11.76 -7.13
CA ASP A 65 -0.75 -12.54 -7.07
C ASP A 65 -1.94 -11.84 -7.77
N SER A 66 -3.05 -12.58 -7.91
CA SER A 66 -4.28 -12.07 -8.54
C SER A 66 -4.85 -10.86 -7.82
N LEU A 67 -4.66 -10.74 -6.49
CA LEU A 67 -5.12 -9.60 -5.71
C LEU A 67 -4.28 -8.36 -6.00
N GLY A 68 -2.97 -8.50 -6.22
CA GLY A 68 -2.10 -7.42 -6.65
C GLY A 68 -2.46 -6.91 -8.05
N LEU A 69 -2.77 -7.84 -8.96
CA LEU A 69 -3.29 -7.49 -10.28
C LEU A 69 -4.60 -6.70 -10.18
N LEU A 70 -5.55 -7.18 -9.34
CA LEU A 70 -6.80 -6.49 -9.07
C LEU A 70 -6.55 -5.05 -8.58
N VAL A 71 -5.74 -4.88 -7.56
CA VAL A 71 -5.44 -3.55 -6.98
C VAL A 71 -4.93 -2.60 -8.06
N ARG A 72 -3.93 -3.01 -8.83
CA ARG A 72 -3.35 -2.17 -9.88
C ARG A 72 -4.34 -1.87 -11.00
N ARG A 73 -5.19 -2.84 -11.38
CA ARG A 73 -6.21 -2.67 -12.41
C ARG A 73 -7.29 -1.67 -11.98
N GLU A 74 -7.83 -1.83 -10.78
CA GLU A 74 -8.90 -0.97 -10.28
C GLU A 74 -8.45 0.49 -10.13
N ILE A 75 -7.22 0.71 -9.63
CA ILE A 75 -6.68 2.07 -9.51
C ILE A 75 -6.49 2.70 -10.91
N ARG A 76 -5.98 1.93 -11.89
CA ARG A 76 -5.84 2.43 -13.27
C ARG A 76 -7.18 2.70 -13.93
N ALA A 77 -8.20 1.89 -13.66
CA ALA A 77 -9.55 2.08 -14.20
C ALA A 77 -10.18 3.41 -13.77
N GLU A 78 -9.75 3.95 -12.63
CA GLU A 78 -10.14 5.29 -12.14
C GLU A 78 -9.32 6.45 -12.77
N GLY A 79 -8.44 6.15 -13.73
CA GLY A 79 -7.60 7.14 -14.40
C GLY A 79 -6.32 7.54 -13.63
N VAL A 80 -6.06 6.94 -12.47
CA VAL A 80 -4.88 7.23 -11.65
C VAL A 80 -3.65 6.55 -12.28
N THR A 81 -2.55 7.29 -12.40
CA THR A 81 -1.25 6.71 -12.80
C THR A 81 -0.73 5.81 -11.68
N VAL A 82 -0.42 4.56 -12.01
CA VAL A 82 0.04 3.56 -11.03
C VAL A 82 1.53 3.30 -11.19
N CYS A 83 2.30 3.67 -10.16
CA CYS A 83 3.73 3.37 -10.00
C CYS A 83 3.89 2.35 -8.87
N ALA A 84 3.70 1.06 -9.17
CA ALA A 84 3.72 0.01 -8.16
C ALA A 84 4.86 -0.97 -8.40
N VAL A 85 5.59 -1.29 -7.33
CA VAL A 85 6.55 -2.41 -7.30
C VAL A 85 5.79 -3.71 -7.10
N GLU A 86 6.08 -4.71 -7.93
CA GLU A 86 5.56 -6.07 -7.80
C GLU A 86 6.54 -6.93 -7.00
N ASP A 87 6.12 -7.40 -5.83
CA ASP A 87 6.95 -8.21 -4.93
C ASP A 87 6.57 -9.70 -5.03
N PRO A 88 7.40 -10.54 -5.66
CA PRO A 88 7.12 -11.99 -5.73
C PRO A 88 7.33 -12.70 -4.39
N GLY A 89 7.97 -12.05 -3.42
CA GLY A 89 8.30 -12.62 -2.11
C GLY A 89 7.23 -12.36 -1.04
N ALA A 90 6.10 -11.70 -1.38
CA ALA A 90 5.06 -11.42 -0.41
C ALA A 90 3.67 -11.32 -1.06
N PRO A 91 2.60 -11.77 -0.37
CA PRO A 91 1.25 -11.63 -0.86
C PRO A 91 0.77 -10.18 -0.80
N THR A 92 -0.21 -9.84 -1.61
CA THR A 92 -0.97 -8.59 -1.48
C THR A 92 -1.76 -8.58 -0.18
N GLY A 93 -1.80 -7.44 0.51
CA GLY A 93 -2.61 -7.27 1.70
C GLY A 93 -4.10 -7.45 1.42
N LEU A 94 -4.84 -7.98 2.39
CA LEU A 94 -6.27 -8.22 2.31
C LEU A 94 -7.00 -7.57 3.47
N MET A 95 -8.10 -6.90 3.20
CA MET A 95 -9.10 -6.45 4.16
C MET A 95 -10.37 -7.27 4.03
N LEU A 96 -10.98 -7.60 5.15
CA LEU A 96 -12.29 -8.21 5.20
C LEU A 96 -13.22 -7.27 5.97
N LYS A 97 -14.30 -6.84 5.32
CA LYS A 97 -15.30 -5.92 5.86
C LYS A 97 -16.61 -6.66 6.14
N GLU A 98 -16.87 -6.89 7.41
CA GLU A 98 -18.08 -7.53 7.91
C GLU A 98 -19.14 -6.46 8.21
N ARG A 99 -20.35 -6.62 7.71
CA ARG A 99 -21.51 -5.79 8.04
C ARG A 99 -22.33 -6.47 9.11
N ARG A 100 -22.00 -6.27 10.39
CA ARG A 100 -22.71 -6.94 11.48
C ARG A 100 -24.18 -6.53 11.59
N THR A 101 -24.45 -5.24 11.32
CA THR A 101 -25.80 -4.68 11.25
C THR A 101 -25.84 -3.67 10.10
N ALA A 102 -27.01 -3.07 9.84
CA ALA A 102 -27.10 -1.97 8.88
C ALA A 102 -26.22 -0.76 9.26
N ALA A 103 -25.98 -0.54 10.56
CA ALA A 103 -25.24 0.60 11.09
C ALA A 103 -23.81 0.29 11.53
N THR A 104 -23.44 -0.99 11.71
CA THR A 104 -22.12 -1.36 12.26
C THR A 104 -21.32 -2.22 11.31
N GLN A 105 -20.06 -1.85 11.17
CA GLN A 105 -19.10 -2.58 10.34
C GLN A 105 -17.88 -2.96 11.18
N LYS A 106 -17.31 -4.14 10.91
CA LYS A 106 -16.03 -4.58 11.46
C LYS A 106 -15.07 -4.82 10.32
N VAL A 107 -13.87 -4.26 10.42
CA VAL A 107 -12.79 -4.51 9.43
C VAL A 107 -11.72 -5.35 10.09
N SER A 108 -11.37 -6.46 9.43
CA SER A 108 -10.24 -7.32 9.79
C SER A 108 -9.16 -7.16 8.72
N TYR A 109 -7.91 -6.98 9.18
CA TYR A 109 -6.77 -6.75 8.30
C TYR A 109 -5.85 -7.97 8.29
N TYR A 110 -5.57 -8.49 7.11
CA TYR A 110 -4.60 -9.54 6.83
C TYR A 110 -3.46 -8.94 6.03
N ARG A 111 -2.64 -8.11 6.70
CA ARG A 111 -1.57 -7.34 6.06
C ARG A 111 -0.19 -7.53 6.69
N ALA A 112 -0.08 -8.33 7.76
CA ALA A 112 1.21 -8.63 8.37
C ALA A 112 2.07 -9.41 7.35
N GLY A 113 3.24 -8.85 6.99
CA GLY A 113 4.11 -9.43 5.98
C GLY A 113 3.63 -9.29 4.54
N SER A 114 2.57 -8.50 4.28
CA SER A 114 2.13 -8.19 2.91
C SER A 114 3.22 -7.45 2.12
N ALA A 115 3.13 -7.49 0.79
CA ALA A 115 3.99 -6.71 -0.09
C ALA A 115 3.95 -5.22 0.28
N GLY A 116 2.77 -4.65 0.50
CA GLY A 116 2.61 -3.25 0.91
C GLY A 116 3.26 -2.91 2.25
N SER A 117 3.35 -3.88 3.18
CA SER A 117 4.06 -3.71 4.46
C SER A 117 5.58 -3.63 4.31
N ARG A 118 6.10 -3.97 3.13
CA ARG A 118 7.53 -3.94 2.78
C ARG A 118 7.89 -2.73 1.91
N LEU A 119 6.97 -1.79 1.71
CA LEU A 119 7.22 -0.57 0.95
C LEU A 119 8.44 0.16 1.54
N MET A 120 9.36 0.53 0.66
CA MET A 120 10.63 1.18 1.00
C MET A 120 10.81 2.49 0.21
N PRO A 121 11.64 3.42 0.69
CA PRO A 121 11.93 4.66 -0.04
C PRO A 121 12.43 4.43 -1.47
N GLU A 122 13.18 3.35 -1.68
CA GLU A 122 13.75 2.97 -2.97
C GLU A 122 12.70 2.50 -3.99
N ASP A 123 11.49 2.18 -3.52
CA ASP A 123 10.36 1.80 -4.37
C ASP A 123 9.72 3.02 -5.09
N VAL A 124 10.08 4.23 -4.67
CA VAL A 124 9.52 5.47 -5.21
C VAL A 124 10.61 6.24 -5.94
N ASP A 125 10.40 6.49 -7.23
CA ASP A 125 11.31 7.34 -8.00
C ASP A 125 11.35 8.76 -7.40
N PRO A 126 12.53 9.27 -7.02
CA PRO A 126 12.67 10.62 -6.48
C PRO A 126 12.14 11.72 -7.41
N SER A 127 12.16 11.49 -8.73
CA SER A 127 11.62 12.44 -9.70
C SER A 127 10.11 12.65 -9.56
N LEU A 128 9.37 11.61 -9.14
CA LEU A 128 7.93 11.71 -8.86
C LEU A 128 7.67 12.60 -7.63
N ILE A 129 8.57 12.55 -6.63
CA ILE A 129 8.43 13.39 -5.42
C ILE A 129 8.72 14.86 -5.76
N THR A 130 9.80 15.11 -6.51
CA THR A 130 10.21 16.48 -6.88
C THR A 130 9.28 17.13 -7.89
N GLY A 131 8.63 16.34 -8.76
CA GLY A 131 7.67 16.81 -9.76
C GLY A 131 6.24 16.99 -9.22
N ALA A 132 5.93 16.45 -8.04
CA ALA A 132 4.58 16.52 -7.48
C ALA A 132 4.27 17.93 -6.95
N ALA A 133 3.07 18.43 -7.23
CA ALA A 133 2.56 19.66 -6.61
C ALA A 133 2.18 19.43 -5.13
N VAL A 134 1.69 18.23 -4.81
CA VAL A 134 1.31 17.83 -3.46
C VAL A 134 1.75 16.37 -3.24
N LEU A 135 2.37 16.11 -2.09
CA LEU A 135 2.64 14.75 -1.61
C LEU A 135 1.67 14.42 -0.47
N HIS A 136 0.90 13.35 -0.63
CA HIS A 136 0.00 12.82 0.39
C HIS A 136 0.48 11.47 0.91
N VAL A 137 0.66 11.39 2.23
CA VAL A 137 0.97 10.17 2.96
C VAL A 137 0.12 10.12 4.23
N THR A 138 -0.23 8.93 4.71
CA THR A 138 -0.95 8.78 5.97
C THR A 138 -0.08 8.11 7.03
N GLY A 139 -0.47 8.21 8.29
CA GLY A 139 0.22 7.54 9.40
C GLY A 139 0.09 6.02 9.38
N ILE A 140 -0.70 5.46 8.44
CA ILE A 140 -0.87 4.03 8.22
C ILE A 140 0.24 3.48 7.33
N THR A 141 0.85 4.33 6.50
CA THR A 141 2.00 3.95 5.67
C THR A 141 3.08 3.35 6.58
N PRO A 142 3.60 2.16 6.26
CA PRO A 142 4.61 1.51 7.09
C PRO A 142 5.71 2.50 7.40
N ARG A 143 6.07 2.62 8.68
CA ARG A 143 7.24 3.41 9.07
C ARG A 143 8.38 2.91 8.20
N PHE A 144 8.89 3.75 7.28
CA PHE A 144 10.12 3.49 6.57
C PHE A 144 11.14 3.00 7.60
N ARG A 145 11.35 1.69 7.67
CA ARG A 145 12.29 1.13 8.65
C ARG A 145 13.65 1.64 8.22
N ARG A 146 14.16 2.68 8.88
CA ARG A 146 15.59 2.90 8.95
C ARG A 146 16.17 1.56 9.39
N ARG A 147 16.87 0.87 8.47
CA ARG A 147 17.74 -0.24 8.86
C ARG A 147 18.67 0.33 9.92
N ARG A 148 18.37 0.07 11.21
CA ARG A 148 19.39 0.19 12.24
C ARG A 148 20.47 -0.80 11.79
N ARG A 149 21.59 -0.30 11.27
CA ARG A 149 22.81 -1.08 11.19
C ARG A 149 23.00 -1.61 12.62
N ARG A 150 22.86 -2.91 12.78
CA ARG A 150 23.33 -3.55 14.01
C ARG A 150 24.79 -3.14 14.11
N PRO A 151 25.26 -2.54 15.21
CA PRO A 151 26.68 -2.38 15.42
C PRO A 151 27.26 -3.80 15.36
N SER A 152 28.25 -4.00 14.51
CA SER A 152 29.01 -5.23 14.46
C SER A 152 29.68 -5.37 15.83
N THR A 153 29.16 -6.24 16.66
CA THR A 153 29.81 -6.63 17.91
C THR A 153 31.12 -7.30 17.51
N PRO A 154 32.27 -6.76 17.90
CA PRO A 154 33.52 -7.43 17.62
C PRO A 154 33.51 -8.82 18.32
N PRO A 155 34.11 -9.85 17.71
CA PRO A 155 34.15 -11.18 18.33
C PRO A 155 34.83 -11.10 19.69
N LEU A 156 34.16 -11.68 20.70
CA LEU A 156 34.72 -11.86 22.02
C LEU A 156 36.07 -12.57 21.91
N ARG A 157 37.15 -11.91 22.33
CA ARG A 157 38.45 -12.54 22.51
C ARG A 157 38.29 -13.71 23.48
N GLN A 158 38.57 -14.92 23.01
CA GLN A 158 38.73 -16.08 23.89
C GLN A 158 39.97 -15.85 24.78
N PRO A 159 39.89 -16.12 26.07
CA PRO A 159 41.07 -16.09 26.93
C PRO A 159 42.05 -17.20 26.50
N ALA A 160 43.35 -16.88 26.53
CA ALA A 160 44.40 -17.83 26.28
C ALA A 160 44.39 -18.93 27.33
N PRO A 161 44.76 -20.19 26.99
CA PRO A 161 44.88 -21.28 27.96
C PRO A 161 46.02 -20.98 28.93
N PRO A 162 45.88 -21.42 30.20
CA PRO A 162 46.95 -21.26 31.18
C PRO A 162 48.16 -22.17 30.83
N GLU A 163 49.39 -21.64 31.08
CA GLU A 163 50.65 -22.39 31.00
C GLU A 163 50.74 -23.50 32.02
#